data_36cdf6eec8c2ffc0ac08e28dc5a422f8
#
_entry.id   36cdf6eec8c2ffc0ac08e28dc5a422f8
#
_cell.length_a   1.000
_cell.length_b   1.000
_cell.length_c   1.000
_cell.angle_alpha   90.00
_cell.angle_beta   90.00
_cell.angle_gamma   90.00
#
_symmetry.space_group_name_H-M   'P 1'
#
loop_
_entity.id
_entity.type
_entity.pdbx_description
1 polymer ?
#
loop_
_entity_poly.entity_id
_entity_poly.type
_entity_poly.pdbx_seq_one_letter_code
_entity_poly.pdbx_strand_id
1 'polypeptide(L)'
;EDSLTIQYGGVPRADIFAPPAGDTLEFSATAVAHCDTITFTMTVENYGNTPIRTTGPEPGTVYDSDWNYNTLGWHTESGAWRAAIGFENELTNYPFRWAVGNPEDLEEIDGYYYLMPGDRAVITGGIRVVGPFGDRNPQPMWAGLIHEDVEISEFNNHVDPQQILVDLADETHRQDCEPREIPLKDPNQ
;
A
#
# COMPACT_ATOMS: atom_id res chain seq x y z
N GLU A 1 -19.11 10.00 -7.32
CA GLU A 1 -18.29 10.34 -8.50
C GLU A 1 -17.74 11.75 -8.32
N ASP A 2 -16.44 11.92 -8.50
CA ASP A 2 -15.86 13.26 -8.46
C ASP A 2 -16.11 14.03 -9.77
N SER A 3 -15.86 15.33 -9.75
CA SER A 3 -16.13 16.19 -10.90
C SER A 3 -15.30 15.85 -12.12
N LEU A 4 -14.12 15.26 -11.94
CA LEU A 4 -13.24 14.83 -13.05
C LEU A 4 -13.76 13.57 -13.72
N THR A 5 -14.24 12.59 -12.96
CA THR A 5 -14.88 11.40 -13.53
C THR A 5 -16.05 11.80 -14.41
N ILE A 6 -16.88 12.74 -13.99
CA ILE A 6 -17.98 13.29 -14.80
C ILE A 6 -17.43 14.00 -16.04
N GLN A 7 -16.41 14.84 -15.90
CA GLN A 7 -15.81 15.58 -17.00
C GLN A 7 -15.22 14.67 -18.08
N TYR A 8 -14.51 13.61 -17.70
CA TYR A 8 -13.89 12.67 -18.63
C TYR A 8 -14.87 11.61 -19.11
N GLY A 9 -15.98 11.42 -18.41
CA GLY A 9 -17.06 10.50 -18.82
C GLY A 9 -16.67 9.03 -18.85
N GLY A 10 -15.62 8.67 -18.12
CA GLY A 10 -15.05 7.33 -18.10
C GLY A 10 -15.31 6.56 -16.82
N VAL A 11 -14.96 5.27 -16.84
CA VAL A 11 -14.87 4.44 -15.65
C VAL A 11 -13.41 4.41 -15.22
N PRO A 12 -13.07 4.75 -13.98
CA PRO A 12 -11.70 4.67 -13.49
C PRO A 12 -11.18 3.24 -13.60
N ARG A 13 -9.97 3.07 -14.13
CA ARG A 13 -9.33 1.76 -14.30
C ARG A 13 -7.85 1.86 -14.05
N ALA A 14 -7.37 1.12 -13.08
CA ALA A 14 -5.96 0.98 -12.80
C ALA A 14 -5.64 -0.44 -12.35
N ASP A 15 -4.45 -0.88 -12.67
CA ASP A 15 -3.92 -2.19 -12.25
C ASP A 15 -2.51 -2.04 -11.70
N ILE A 16 -2.11 -3.02 -10.88
CA ILE A 16 -0.72 -3.24 -10.56
C ILE A 16 -0.05 -3.75 -11.83
N PHE A 17 0.91 -2.98 -12.33
CA PHE A 17 1.57 -3.21 -13.59
C PHE A 17 2.71 -4.22 -13.43
N ALA A 18 2.72 -5.25 -14.29
CA ALA A 18 3.83 -6.18 -14.41
C ALA A 18 4.79 -5.70 -15.52
N PRO A 19 5.99 -5.20 -15.19
CA PRO A 19 6.95 -4.79 -16.19
C PRO A 19 7.44 -6.01 -17.00
N PRO A 20 7.87 -5.84 -18.26
CA PRO A 20 8.31 -6.95 -19.13
C PRO A 20 9.49 -7.76 -18.58
N ALA A 21 10.30 -7.16 -17.71
CA ALA A 21 11.41 -7.80 -17.02
C ALA A 21 11.40 -7.35 -15.56
N GLY A 22 10.80 -8.16 -14.69
CA GLY A 22 10.69 -7.89 -13.26
C GLY A 22 9.42 -8.48 -12.67
N ASP A 23 9.34 -8.47 -11.37
CA ASP A 23 8.19 -8.96 -10.61
C ASP A 23 7.12 -7.88 -10.47
N THR A 24 5.87 -8.29 -10.37
CA THR A 24 4.73 -7.38 -10.13
C THR A 24 4.82 -6.74 -8.76
N LEU A 25 5.28 -7.51 -7.76
CA LEU A 25 5.60 -7.08 -6.41
C LEU A 25 7.02 -7.55 -6.09
N GLU A 26 7.88 -6.62 -5.70
CA GLU A 26 9.26 -6.92 -5.30
C GLU A 26 9.46 -6.54 -3.82
N PHE A 27 9.78 -7.52 -2.99
CA PHE A 27 10.24 -7.29 -1.63
C PHE A 27 11.77 -7.21 -1.58
N SER A 28 12.31 -6.40 -0.67
CA SER A 28 13.76 -6.24 -0.45
C SER A 28 14.46 -7.54 0.00
N ALA A 29 13.72 -8.47 0.58
CA ALA A 29 14.22 -9.75 1.07
C ALA A 29 13.08 -10.77 1.20
N THR A 30 13.43 -12.05 1.31
CA THR A 30 12.50 -13.14 1.62
C THR A 30 12.46 -13.47 3.12
N ALA A 31 13.25 -12.77 3.93
CA ALA A 31 13.30 -12.90 5.38
C ALA A 31 13.52 -11.53 6.03
N VAL A 32 12.93 -11.33 7.19
CA VAL A 32 13.06 -10.11 7.98
C VAL A 32 13.17 -10.47 9.47
N ALA A 33 14.14 -9.88 10.15
CA ALA A 33 14.33 -10.07 11.59
C ALA A 33 13.47 -9.11 12.42
N HIS A 34 13.28 -9.47 13.68
CA HIS A 34 12.62 -8.60 14.66
C HIS A 34 13.31 -7.22 14.74
N CYS A 35 12.53 -6.17 14.75
CA CYS A 35 12.92 -4.76 14.67
C CYS A 35 13.49 -4.30 13.32
N ASP A 36 13.68 -5.18 12.37
CA ASP A 36 14.10 -4.80 11.01
C ASP A 36 12.89 -4.46 10.12
N THR A 37 13.18 -3.77 9.03
CA THR A 37 12.19 -3.33 8.05
C THR A 37 12.35 -4.12 6.75
N ILE A 38 11.24 -4.70 6.28
CA ILE A 38 11.14 -5.17 4.90
C ILE A 38 10.50 -4.06 4.06
N THR A 39 11.09 -3.77 2.91
CA THR A 39 10.56 -2.81 1.96
C THR A 39 10.00 -3.51 0.73
N PHE A 40 9.11 -2.83 0.02
CA PHE A 40 8.56 -3.34 -1.22
C PHE A 40 8.57 -2.26 -2.31
N THR A 41 8.43 -2.71 -3.55
CA THR A 41 8.23 -1.87 -4.73
C THR A 41 7.14 -2.51 -5.59
N MET A 42 6.20 -1.70 -6.06
CA MET A 42 5.23 -2.06 -7.08
C MET A 42 4.98 -0.87 -7.99
N THR A 43 4.48 -1.11 -9.19
CA THR A 43 4.08 -0.06 -10.13
C THR A 43 2.59 -0.14 -10.37
N VAL A 44 1.90 0.98 -10.34
CA VAL A 44 0.49 1.10 -10.70
C VAL A 44 0.36 1.87 -12.00
N GLU A 45 -0.46 1.39 -12.92
CA GLU A 45 -0.77 2.04 -14.18
C GLU A 45 -2.26 2.40 -14.23
N ASN A 46 -2.54 3.65 -14.56
CA ASN A 46 -3.88 4.05 -14.97
C ASN A 46 -4.04 3.77 -16.46
N TYR A 47 -4.61 2.62 -16.80
CA TYR A 47 -4.85 2.23 -18.20
C TYR A 47 -6.22 2.65 -18.72
N GLY A 48 -6.99 3.34 -17.89
CA GLY A 48 -8.28 3.91 -18.26
C GLY A 48 -8.15 5.22 -19.02
N ASN A 49 -9.27 5.88 -19.22
CA ASN A 49 -9.37 7.19 -19.86
C ASN A 49 -9.83 8.29 -18.89
N THR A 50 -9.84 8.00 -17.62
CA THR A 50 -10.27 8.90 -16.54
C THR A 50 -9.17 8.99 -15.50
N PRO A 51 -8.85 10.20 -14.98
CA PRO A 51 -7.95 10.34 -13.84
C PRO A 51 -8.44 9.54 -12.63
N ILE A 52 -7.52 8.92 -11.90
CA ILE A 52 -7.85 8.25 -10.65
C ILE A 52 -7.35 9.08 -9.48
N ARG A 53 -8.27 9.41 -8.57
CA ARG A 53 -7.94 10.16 -7.35
C ARG A 53 -7.26 9.24 -6.35
N THR A 54 -6.23 9.75 -5.71
CA THR A 54 -5.54 9.04 -4.63
C THR A 54 -5.34 9.92 -3.42
N THR A 55 -5.33 9.30 -2.26
CA THR A 55 -5.02 9.92 -0.97
C THR A 55 -4.51 8.81 -0.05
N GLY A 56 -3.59 9.13 0.83
CA GLY A 56 -3.02 8.13 1.75
C GLY A 56 -1.64 8.54 2.23
N PRO A 57 -1.03 7.71 3.06
CA PRO A 57 0.39 7.87 3.36
C PRO A 57 1.20 7.91 2.07
N GLU A 58 2.14 8.84 1.98
CA GLU A 58 3.00 8.94 0.80
C GLU A 58 3.84 7.65 0.64
N PRO A 59 4.15 7.26 -0.61
CA PRO A 59 5.15 6.24 -0.86
C PRO A 59 6.44 6.50 -0.07
N GLY A 60 7.07 5.44 0.43
CA GLY A 60 8.20 5.52 1.34
C GLY A 60 7.82 5.47 2.82
N THR A 61 6.56 5.71 3.18
CA THR A 61 6.10 5.56 4.58
C THR A 61 6.33 4.13 5.07
N VAL A 62 6.85 4.00 6.29
CA VAL A 62 7.11 2.73 6.96
C VAL A 62 6.13 2.54 8.10
N TYR A 63 5.36 1.46 8.04
CA TYR A 63 4.50 1.00 9.12
C TYR A 63 5.30 0.18 10.13
N ASP A 64 4.93 0.25 11.40
CA ASP A 64 5.20 -0.86 12.31
C ASP A 64 4.15 -1.97 12.08
N SER A 65 4.52 -3.22 12.25
CA SER A 65 3.67 -4.36 11.89
C SER A 65 2.36 -4.45 12.70
N ASP A 66 2.29 -3.75 13.84
CA ASP A 66 1.09 -3.62 14.68
C ASP A 66 0.24 -2.38 14.35
N TRP A 67 0.66 -1.57 13.37
CA TRP A 67 -0.10 -0.43 12.88
C TRP A 67 -0.95 -0.79 11.66
N ASN A 68 -1.91 0.07 11.36
CA ASN A 68 -2.63 0.07 10.09
C ASN A 68 -2.89 1.52 9.63
N TYR A 69 -3.47 1.70 8.46
CA TYR A 69 -3.72 3.04 7.90
C TYR A 69 -4.58 3.93 8.82
N ASN A 70 -5.50 3.35 9.62
CA ASN A 70 -6.27 4.11 10.61
C ASN A 70 -5.39 4.63 11.76
N THR A 71 -4.38 3.85 12.18
CA THR A 71 -3.40 4.27 13.20
C THR A 71 -2.70 5.56 12.77
N LEU A 72 -2.42 5.71 11.47
CA LEU A 72 -1.78 6.89 10.89
C LEU A 72 -2.79 8.04 10.64
N GLY A 73 -4.07 7.85 10.95
CA GLY A 73 -5.10 8.85 10.70
C GLY A 73 -5.65 8.89 9.28
N TRP A 74 -5.28 7.92 8.44
CA TRP A 74 -5.79 7.78 7.09
C TRP A 74 -6.96 6.81 7.05
N HIS A 75 -8.14 7.30 7.35
CA HIS A 75 -9.36 6.50 7.28
C HIS A 75 -9.76 6.21 5.82
N THR A 76 -10.66 5.26 5.63
CA THR A 76 -11.26 4.98 4.32
C THR A 76 -11.86 6.27 3.74
N GLU A 77 -11.56 6.54 2.50
CA GLU A 77 -12.07 7.70 1.76
C GLU A 77 -12.67 7.24 0.44
N SER A 78 -14.00 7.29 0.37
CA SER A 78 -14.77 6.74 -0.75
C SER A 78 -14.31 7.28 -2.09
N GLY A 79 -14.04 6.38 -3.04
CA GLY A 79 -13.57 6.69 -4.39
C GLY A 79 -12.08 6.94 -4.53
N ALA A 80 -11.31 7.01 -3.44
CA ALA A 80 -9.85 7.08 -3.53
C ALA A 80 -9.22 5.73 -3.89
N TRP A 81 -8.14 5.77 -4.66
CA TRP A 81 -7.33 4.60 -4.96
C TRP A 81 -6.12 4.53 -4.04
N ARG A 82 -5.81 3.35 -3.52
CA ARG A 82 -4.66 3.09 -2.66
C ARG A 82 -3.96 1.79 -3.03
N ALA A 83 -2.64 1.85 -3.14
CA ALA A 83 -1.80 0.66 -3.18
C ALA A 83 -1.69 0.07 -1.77
N ALA A 84 -1.59 -1.24 -1.66
CA ALA A 84 -1.64 -1.90 -0.37
C ALA A 84 -0.81 -3.18 -0.31
N ILE A 85 -0.40 -3.53 0.90
CA ILE A 85 0.15 -4.84 1.24
C ILE A 85 -0.78 -5.50 2.26
N GLY A 86 -1.14 -6.74 1.99
CA GLY A 86 -1.91 -7.61 2.86
C GLY A 86 -1.15 -8.87 3.24
N PHE A 87 -1.65 -9.58 4.21
CA PHE A 87 -1.11 -10.86 4.66
C PHE A 87 -2.24 -11.80 5.13
N GLU A 88 -1.93 -13.08 5.27
CA GLU A 88 -2.94 -14.06 5.66
C GLU A 88 -3.43 -13.85 7.10
N ASN A 89 -4.75 -13.98 7.30
CA ASN A 89 -5.42 -13.79 8.59
C ASN A 89 -5.29 -12.38 9.20
N GLU A 90 -5.14 -11.37 8.37
CA GLU A 90 -5.17 -9.98 8.82
C GLU A 90 -6.52 -9.62 9.45
N LEU A 91 -6.50 -8.86 10.55
CA LEU A 91 -7.71 -8.38 11.22
C LEU A 91 -8.36 -7.22 10.47
N THR A 92 -7.55 -6.39 9.83
CA THR A 92 -7.97 -5.30 8.97
C THR A 92 -7.59 -5.66 7.54
N ASN A 93 -8.57 -5.71 6.64
CA ASN A 93 -8.31 -6.03 5.25
C ASN A 93 -7.32 -5.01 4.65
N TYR A 94 -6.18 -5.49 4.14
CA TYR A 94 -5.09 -4.66 3.65
C TYR A 94 -4.71 -3.54 4.65
N PRO A 95 -4.06 -3.88 5.78
CA PRO A 95 -3.79 -2.92 6.84
C PRO A 95 -2.79 -1.83 6.43
N PHE A 96 -1.88 -2.14 5.51
CA PHE A 96 -0.83 -1.25 5.06
C PHE A 96 -1.21 -0.67 3.71
N ARG A 97 -1.48 0.63 3.66
CA ARG A 97 -1.96 1.32 2.46
C ARG A 97 -1.15 2.58 2.21
N TRP A 98 -0.93 2.89 0.93
CA TRP A 98 -0.21 4.07 0.46
C TRP A 98 -0.98 4.75 -0.66
N ALA A 99 -0.75 6.07 -0.82
CA ALA A 99 -1.17 6.77 -2.02
C ALA A 99 -0.54 6.16 -3.27
N VAL A 100 -1.23 6.28 -4.39
CA VAL A 100 -0.79 5.75 -5.69
C VAL A 100 0.13 6.76 -6.36
N GLY A 101 1.27 7.01 -5.77
CA GLY A 101 2.33 7.89 -6.24
C GLY A 101 2.70 8.98 -5.25
N ASN A 102 3.87 9.57 -5.46
CA ASN A 102 4.30 10.76 -4.74
C ASN A 102 3.63 12.00 -5.36
N PRO A 103 3.55 13.14 -4.64
CA PRO A 103 2.98 14.37 -5.17
C PRO A 103 3.60 14.81 -6.51
N GLU A 104 4.89 14.57 -6.71
CA GLU A 104 5.60 14.89 -7.97
C GLU A 104 5.22 13.99 -9.16
N ASP A 105 4.68 12.81 -8.92
CA ASP A 105 4.22 11.86 -9.95
C ASP A 105 2.74 12.06 -10.30
N LEU A 106 2.05 12.91 -9.56
CA LEU A 106 0.60 13.10 -9.60
C LEU A 106 0.27 14.52 -10.07
N GLU A 107 -0.91 14.69 -10.64
CA GLU A 107 -1.44 16.01 -10.96
C GLU A 107 -2.36 16.49 -9.86
N GLU A 108 -2.10 17.69 -9.34
CA GLU A 108 -2.98 18.34 -8.36
C GLU A 108 -4.05 19.16 -9.08
N ILE A 109 -5.31 18.83 -8.82
CA ILE A 109 -6.46 19.52 -9.39
C ILE A 109 -7.44 19.80 -8.26
N ASP A 110 -7.73 21.07 -8.02
CA ASP A 110 -8.67 21.52 -6.98
C ASP A 110 -8.35 20.97 -5.56
N GLY A 111 -7.07 20.81 -5.26
CA GLY A 111 -6.60 20.31 -3.96
C GLY A 111 -6.60 18.78 -3.80
N TYR A 112 -6.90 18.05 -4.86
CA TYR A 112 -6.82 16.59 -4.90
C TYR A 112 -5.72 16.12 -5.86
N TYR A 113 -5.14 14.95 -5.55
CA TYR A 113 -4.08 14.34 -6.36
C TYR A 113 -4.62 13.23 -7.23
N TYR A 114 -4.18 13.20 -8.49
CA TYR A 114 -4.64 12.25 -9.50
C TYR A 114 -3.49 11.63 -10.25
N LEU A 115 -3.58 10.31 -10.49
CA LEU A 115 -2.78 9.62 -11.51
C LEU A 115 -3.54 9.72 -12.84
N MET A 116 -2.95 10.40 -13.81
CA MET A 116 -3.61 10.69 -15.07
C MET A 116 -3.69 9.47 -15.99
N PRO A 117 -4.64 9.45 -16.96
CA PRO A 117 -4.74 8.37 -17.93
C PRO A 117 -3.44 8.12 -18.67
N GLY A 118 -3.00 6.86 -18.71
CA GLY A 118 -1.75 6.44 -19.33
C GLY A 118 -0.50 6.57 -18.46
N ASP A 119 -0.60 7.23 -17.31
CA ASP A 119 0.53 7.41 -16.41
C ASP A 119 0.74 6.18 -15.51
N ARG A 120 1.99 6.03 -15.07
CA ARG A 120 2.44 5.03 -14.12
C ARG A 120 3.10 5.70 -12.93
N ALA A 121 2.89 5.11 -11.76
CA ALA A 121 3.57 5.51 -10.54
C ALA A 121 4.26 4.31 -9.89
N VAL A 122 5.46 4.51 -9.40
CA VAL A 122 6.20 3.52 -8.61
C VAL A 122 5.90 3.79 -7.14
N ILE A 123 5.33 2.79 -6.47
CA ILE A 123 5.01 2.86 -5.05
C ILE A 123 6.01 2.01 -4.28
N THR A 124 6.65 2.64 -3.33
CA THR A 124 7.51 1.97 -2.36
C THR A 124 6.95 2.16 -0.96
N GLY A 125 7.34 1.31 -0.05
CA GLY A 125 6.98 1.44 1.36
C GLY A 125 7.72 0.38 2.17
N GLY A 126 7.44 0.33 3.46
CA GLY A 126 8.08 -0.63 4.33
C GLY A 126 7.20 -1.03 5.51
N ILE A 127 7.55 -2.18 6.08
CA ILE A 127 6.94 -2.71 7.28
C ILE A 127 8.06 -3.12 8.22
N ARG A 128 8.15 -2.45 9.38
CA ARG A 128 9.07 -2.83 10.44
C ARG A 128 8.40 -3.88 11.32
N VAL A 129 9.06 -5.00 11.51
CA VAL A 129 8.54 -6.11 12.31
C VAL A 129 8.77 -5.85 13.79
N VAL A 130 7.72 -5.47 14.50
CA VAL A 130 7.77 -5.24 15.96
C VAL A 130 7.13 -6.38 16.75
N GLY A 131 6.55 -7.35 16.10
CA GLY A 131 5.92 -8.53 16.68
C GLY A 131 5.42 -9.48 15.61
N PRO A 132 4.82 -10.61 15.98
CA PRO A 132 4.22 -11.52 15.02
C PRO A 132 3.05 -10.83 14.33
N PHE A 133 2.92 -11.06 13.03
CA PHE A 133 1.70 -10.75 12.29
C PHE A 133 1.26 -11.99 11.52
N GLY A 134 0.01 -12.39 11.75
CA GLY A 134 -0.53 -13.65 11.30
C GLY A 134 -0.05 -14.87 12.09
N ASP A 135 -0.66 -16.00 11.81
CA ASP A 135 -0.46 -17.27 12.54
C ASP A 135 0.54 -18.20 11.85
N ARG A 136 1.05 -17.78 10.69
CA ARG A 136 1.95 -18.60 9.86
C ARG A 136 3.31 -17.96 9.73
N ASN A 137 4.32 -18.82 9.69
CA ASN A 137 5.69 -18.44 9.40
C ASN A 137 6.36 -19.57 8.56
N PRO A 138 6.77 -19.32 7.32
CA PRO A 138 6.76 -18.02 6.59
C PRO A 138 5.36 -17.44 6.42
N GLN A 139 5.29 -16.11 6.47
CA GLN A 139 4.05 -15.38 6.33
C GLN A 139 3.76 -15.09 4.84
N PRO A 140 2.63 -15.54 4.28
CA PRO A 140 2.21 -15.11 2.95
C PRO A 140 1.84 -13.63 2.96
N MET A 141 2.47 -12.87 2.07
CA MET A 141 2.20 -11.44 1.86
C MET A 141 1.97 -11.18 0.38
N TRP A 142 1.13 -10.22 0.05
CA TRP A 142 0.74 -9.89 -1.31
C TRP A 142 0.42 -8.41 -1.49
N ALA A 143 0.40 -7.99 -2.74
CA ALA A 143 -0.05 -6.66 -3.11
C ALA A 143 -1.55 -6.62 -3.37
N GLY A 144 -2.12 -5.42 -3.19
CA GLY A 144 -3.48 -5.07 -3.59
C GLY A 144 -3.55 -3.65 -4.11
N LEU A 145 -4.54 -3.40 -4.95
CA LEU A 145 -4.91 -2.05 -5.38
C LEU A 145 -6.40 -1.87 -5.08
N ILE A 146 -6.69 -0.92 -4.21
CA ILE A 146 -8.02 -0.74 -3.64
C ILE A 146 -8.64 0.52 -4.23
N HIS A 147 -9.85 0.39 -4.77
CA HIS A 147 -10.74 1.50 -5.03
C HIS A 147 -11.71 1.61 -3.85
N GLU A 148 -11.41 2.50 -2.91
CA GLU A 148 -12.03 2.58 -1.58
C GLU A 148 -13.56 2.73 -1.68
N ASP A 149 -14.27 1.88 -0.92
CA ASP A 149 -15.74 1.76 -0.89
C ASP A 149 -16.39 1.44 -2.26
N VAL A 150 -15.59 1.04 -3.24
CA VAL A 150 -16.07 0.64 -4.57
C VAL A 150 -15.78 -0.82 -4.82
N GLU A 151 -14.49 -1.18 -5.00
CA GLU A 151 -14.10 -2.55 -5.25
C GLU A 151 -12.60 -2.80 -5.00
N ILE A 152 -12.26 -4.08 -4.86
CA ILE A 152 -10.93 -4.60 -5.17
C ILE A 152 -11.17 -5.62 -6.29
N SER A 153 -10.76 -5.31 -7.51
CA SER A 153 -10.96 -6.23 -8.65
C SER A 153 -10.15 -7.52 -8.43
N GLU A 154 -10.57 -8.62 -9.04
CA GLU A 154 -9.85 -9.89 -8.92
C GLU A 154 -8.39 -9.79 -9.41
N PHE A 155 -8.12 -8.91 -10.38
CA PHE A 155 -6.77 -8.67 -10.90
C PHE A 155 -5.89 -7.84 -9.96
N ASN A 156 -6.49 -7.13 -9.01
CA ASN A 156 -5.85 -6.24 -8.04
C ASN A 156 -5.91 -6.80 -6.62
N ASN A 157 -6.35 -8.03 -6.44
CA ASN A 157 -6.49 -8.67 -5.15
C ASN A 157 -5.56 -9.87 -5.03
N HIS A 158 -4.83 -9.99 -3.92
CA HIS A 158 -3.83 -11.06 -3.69
C HIS A 158 -2.80 -11.17 -4.82
N VAL A 159 -2.30 -10.03 -5.28
CA VAL A 159 -1.36 -9.97 -6.39
C VAL A 159 0.02 -10.40 -5.93
N ASP A 160 0.59 -11.35 -6.70
CA ASP A 160 1.95 -11.87 -6.51
C ASP A 160 2.27 -12.29 -5.06
N PRO A 161 1.56 -13.28 -4.49
CA PRO A 161 1.80 -13.72 -3.12
C PRO A 161 3.21 -14.28 -2.96
N GLN A 162 3.91 -13.83 -1.93
CA GLN A 162 5.27 -14.27 -1.61
C GLN A 162 5.35 -14.70 -0.15
N GLN A 163 6.22 -15.68 0.13
CA GLN A 163 6.46 -16.19 1.47
C GLN A 163 7.59 -15.41 2.11
N ILE A 164 7.31 -14.72 3.20
CA ILE A 164 8.29 -13.93 3.95
C ILE A 164 8.56 -14.63 5.30
N LEU A 165 9.80 -15.07 5.50
CA LEU A 165 10.22 -15.60 6.79
C LEU A 165 10.36 -14.47 7.79
N VAL A 166 9.63 -14.53 8.90
CA VAL A 166 9.71 -13.55 9.98
C VAL A 166 10.49 -14.16 11.13
N ASP A 167 11.70 -13.70 11.34
CA ASP A 167 12.55 -14.14 12.45
C ASP A 167 12.33 -13.27 13.68
N LEU A 168 11.49 -13.74 14.59
CA LEU A 168 11.11 -13.01 15.80
C LEU A 168 12.10 -13.17 16.96
N ALA A 169 13.19 -13.93 16.78
CA ALA A 169 14.04 -14.39 17.85
C ALA A 169 13.30 -15.19 18.95
N ASP A 170 14.01 -15.73 19.91
CA ASP A 170 13.43 -16.45 21.05
C ASP A 170 12.60 -15.47 21.92
N GLU A 171 11.33 -15.80 22.16
CA GLU A 171 10.42 -14.99 22.98
C GLU A 171 11.00 -14.65 24.36
N THR A 172 11.85 -15.51 24.92
CA THR A 172 12.47 -15.32 26.24
C THR A 172 13.59 -14.27 26.23
N HIS A 173 14.13 -13.92 25.05
CA HIS A 173 15.22 -12.98 24.86
C HIS A 173 14.87 -11.81 23.94
N ARG A 174 13.60 -11.74 23.49
CA ARG A 174 13.16 -10.69 22.60
C ARG A 174 13.11 -9.36 23.33
N GLN A 175 13.95 -8.41 22.89
CA GLN A 175 13.87 -7.03 23.34
C GLN A 175 12.76 -6.30 22.57
N ASP A 176 12.09 -5.36 23.24
CA ASP A 176 11.18 -4.46 22.56
C ASP A 176 11.95 -3.59 21.56
N CYS A 177 11.33 -3.36 20.40
CA CYS A 177 11.89 -2.43 19.42
C CYS A 177 11.86 -1.01 19.97
N GLU A 178 12.82 -0.18 19.56
CA GLU A 178 12.78 1.23 19.94
C GLU A 178 11.46 1.85 19.45
N PRO A 179 10.73 2.57 20.35
CA PRO A 179 9.49 3.24 19.96
C PRO A 179 9.73 4.22 18.81
N ARG A 180 8.78 4.28 17.88
CA ARG A 180 8.76 5.27 16.80
C ARG A 180 7.57 6.20 16.98
N GLU A 181 7.77 7.44 16.60
CA GLU A 181 6.67 8.38 16.47
C GLU A 181 5.79 7.96 15.26
N ILE A 182 4.46 7.96 15.47
CA ILE A 182 3.51 7.62 14.42
C ILE A 182 3.48 8.77 13.41
N PRO A 183 3.74 8.53 12.11
CA PRO A 183 3.67 9.56 11.08
C PRO A 183 2.20 9.88 10.76
N LEU A 184 1.57 10.66 11.61
CA LEU A 184 0.16 11.01 11.48
C LEU A 184 -0.10 11.87 10.24
N LYS A 185 -1.27 11.66 9.64
CA LYS A 185 -1.81 12.54 8.61
C LYS A 185 -1.81 13.99 9.10
N ASP A 186 -1.32 14.90 8.28
CA ASP A 186 -1.44 16.34 8.54
C ASP A 186 -2.92 16.71 8.60
N PRO A 187 -3.41 17.34 9.69
CA PRO A 187 -4.81 17.73 9.81
C PRO A 187 -5.26 18.76 8.76
N ASN A 188 -4.32 19.36 8.03
CA ASN A 188 -4.60 20.32 6.95
C ASN A 188 -4.59 19.71 5.55
N GLN A 189 -4.39 18.39 5.43
CA GLN A 189 -4.45 17.64 4.17
C GLN A 189 -5.79 16.93 3.98
#